data_4b8baaca6b4343cbab5b5050ebf18a26
#
_entry.id   4b8baaca6b4343cbab5b5050ebf18a26
#
_cell.length_a   1.000
_cell.length_b   1.000
_cell.length_c   1.000
_cell.angle_alpha   90.00
_cell.angle_beta   90.00
_cell.angle_gamma   90.00
#
_symmetry.space_group_name_H-M   'P 1'
#
loop_
_entity.id
_entity.type
_entity.pdbx_description
1 polymer ?
#
loop_
_entity_poly.entity_id
_entity_poly.type
_entity_poly.pdbx_seq_one_letter_code
_entity_poly.pdbx_strand_id
1 'polypeptide(L)'
;MPVFQTQMVASRKMQEAQPRIKALREQYPGRDMESRTKLDQEMRKVYKELGIKHSSSLWPILIQMPVLLALFQALSRVDFLKTGHFLWINLGGVDTSFVLPILAAVFTFLSSWLSNKALSEKSGATTGMMYGMPVLIFVFAISAPSGVALYWAVSNAYQVLQTYFLNNPFKIIAEREAVAQAEKDLEGKKRRALKKAQKKKK
;
A
#
# COMPACT_ATOMS: atom_id res chain seq x y z
N MET A 1 -15.16 3.23 -12.37
CA MET A 1 -14.08 4.15 -11.91
C MET A 1 -14.30 4.82 -10.54
N PRO A 2 -15.50 4.88 -9.92
CA PRO A 2 -15.66 5.53 -8.61
C PRO A 2 -14.88 4.84 -7.48
N VAL A 3 -14.80 3.52 -7.47
CA VAL A 3 -14.09 2.74 -6.41
C VAL A 3 -12.60 3.10 -6.34
N PHE A 4 -11.96 3.27 -7.49
CA PHE A 4 -10.55 3.64 -7.57
C PHE A 4 -10.28 5.06 -7.06
N GLN A 5 -11.13 6.03 -7.42
CA GLN A 5 -11.02 7.40 -6.92
C GLN A 5 -11.19 7.45 -5.40
N THR A 6 -12.11 6.67 -4.85
CA THR A 6 -12.31 6.55 -3.41
C THR A 6 -11.07 5.98 -2.70
N GLN A 7 -10.42 4.96 -3.29
CA GLN A 7 -9.18 4.42 -2.77
C GLN A 7 -8.03 5.43 -2.82
N MET A 8 -7.91 6.18 -3.92
CA MET A 8 -6.89 7.24 -4.03
C MET A 8 -7.06 8.32 -2.98
N VAL A 9 -8.29 8.79 -2.78
CA VAL A 9 -8.61 9.80 -1.75
C VAL A 9 -8.32 9.25 -0.36
N ALA A 10 -8.70 8.01 -0.06
CA ALA A 10 -8.41 7.36 1.21
C ALA A 10 -6.89 7.20 1.45
N SER A 11 -6.14 6.83 0.42
CA SER A 11 -4.68 6.71 0.47
C SER A 11 -4.00 8.06 0.73
N ARG A 12 -4.42 9.13 0.05
CA ARG A 12 -3.89 10.49 0.29
C ARG A 12 -4.18 10.96 1.72
N LYS A 13 -5.42 10.82 2.19
CA LYS A 13 -5.79 11.14 3.57
C LYS A 13 -4.98 10.36 4.60
N MET A 14 -4.73 9.07 4.34
CA MET A 14 -3.87 8.25 5.19
C MET A 14 -2.43 8.78 5.21
N GLN A 15 -1.92 9.28 4.08
CA GLN A 15 -0.60 9.90 4.01
C GLN A 15 -0.53 11.21 4.78
N GLU A 16 -1.58 12.04 4.72
CA GLU A 16 -1.69 13.27 5.52
C GLU A 16 -1.76 12.99 7.02
N ALA A 17 -2.37 11.87 7.41
CA ALA A 17 -2.43 11.43 8.81
C ALA A 17 -1.06 10.97 9.36
N GLN A 18 -0.15 10.48 8.53
CA GLN A 18 1.11 9.84 8.95
C GLN A 18 1.97 10.70 9.89
N PRO A 19 2.25 11.99 9.62
CA PRO A 19 3.08 12.80 10.52
C PRO A 19 2.43 12.99 11.90
N ARG A 20 1.09 13.12 11.96
CA ARG A 20 0.35 13.20 13.22
C ARG A 20 0.39 11.88 13.99
N ILE A 21 0.23 10.76 13.29
CA ILE A 21 0.31 9.41 13.87
C ILE A 21 1.71 9.16 14.42
N LYS A 22 2.76 9.63 13.74
CA LYS A 22 4.13 9.52 14.22
C LYS A 22 4.32 10.28 15.53
N ALA A 23 3.92 11.54 15.59
CA ALA A 23 3.99 12.33 16.81
C ALA A 23 3.24 11.67 17.98
N LEU A 24 2.06 11.08 17.73
CA LEU A 24 1.31 10.33 18.72
C LEU A 24 2.06 9.07 19.20
N ARG A 25 2.72 8.34 18.31
CA ARG A 25 3.52 7.17 18.67
C ARG A 25 4.76 7.52 19.48
N GLU A 26 5.37 8.67 19.22
CA GLU A 26 6.47 9.20 20.02
C GLU A 26 6.00 9.64 21.41
N GLN A 27 4.81 10.25 21.50
CA GLN A 27 4.19 10.68 22.75
C GLN A 27 3.68 9.50 23.60
N TYR A 28 3.14 8.47 22.94
CA TYR A 28 2.60 7.26 23.57
C TYR A 28 3.31 6.02 23.04
N PRO A 29 4.49 5.64 23.56
CA PRO A 29 5.30 4.57 23.01
C PRO A 29 4.71 3.15 23.18
N GLY A 30 3.53 3.03 23.78
CA GLY A 30 2.76 1.77 23.83
C GLY A 30 3.40 0.65 24.65
N ARG A 31 4.24 0.99 25.63
CA ARG A 31 4.92 0.01 26.49
C ARG A 31 3.97 -0.63 27.51
N ASP A 32 2.98 0.12 27.96
CA ASP A 32 1.94 -0.26 28.92
C ASP A 32 0.55 -0.21 28.29
N MET A 33 -0.41 -0.87 28.91
CA MET A 33 -1.79 -0.99 28.40
C MET A 33 -2.47 0.38 28.32
N GLU A 34 -2.20 1.27 29.27
CA GLU A 34 -2.77 2.62 29.30
C GLU A 34 -2.26 3.47 28.13
N SER A 35 -0.95 3.44 27.88
CA SER A 35 -0.33 4.13 26.76
C SER A 35 -0.86 3.63 25.41
N ARG A 36 -1.08 2.31 25.27
CA ARG A 36 -1.71 1.73 24.06
C ARG A 36 -3.13 2.20 23.87
N THR A 37 -3.93 2.23 24.93
CA THR A 37 -5.32 2.66 24.86
C THR A 37 -5.43 4.15 24.49
N LYS A 38 -4.59 5.00 25.08
CA LYS A 38 -4.49 6.42 24.74
C LYS A 38 -4.05 6.62 23.30
N LEU A 39 -3.04 5.92 22.84
CA LEU A 39 -2.60 5.96 21.44
C LEU A 39 -3.73 5.60 20.48
N ASP A 40 -4.47 4.51 20.75
CA ASP A 40 -5.57 4.08 19.89
C ASP A 40 -6.71 5.12 19.87
N GLN A 41 -7.05 5.71 21.01
CA GLN A 41 -8.05 6.76 21.11
C GLN A 41 -7.66 8.02 20.31
N GLU A 42 -6.41 8.48 20.45
CA GLU A 42 -5.94 9.67 19.74
C GLU A 42 -5.80 9.39 18.23
N MET A 43 -5.33 8.21 17.83
CA MET A 43 -5.32 7.80 16.43
C MET A 43 -6.72 7.77 15.81
N ARG A 44 -7.73 7.29 16.55
CA ARG A 44 -9.13 7.30 16.09
C ARG A 44 -9.67 8.72 15.91
N LYS A 45 -9.28 9.67 16.76
CA LYS A 45 -9.64 11.09 16.59
C LYS A 45 -9.05 11.65 15.30
N VAL A 46 -7.75 11.43 15.05
CA VAL A 46 -7.08 11.86 13.79
C VAL A 46 -7.76 11.26 12.57
N TYR A 47 -8.10 9.98 12.60
CA TYR A 47 -8.81 9.34 11.50
C TYR A 47 -10.22 9.91 11.29
N LYS A 48 -10.91 10.22 12.38
CA LYS A 48 -12.25 10.84 12.32
C LYS A 48 -12.20 12.26 11.77
N GLU A 49 -11.24 13.07 12.20
CA GLU A 49 -11.02 14.44 11.70
C GLU A 49 -10.72 14.47 10.20
N LEU A 50 -9.91 13.55 9.72
CA LEU A 50 -9.58 13.45 8.30
C LEU A 50 -10.64 12.71 7.48
N GLY A 51 -11.72 12.24 8.14
CA GLY A 51 -12.77 11.47 7.48
C GLY A 51 -12.27 10.14 6.89
N ILE A 52 -11.28 9.51 7.53
CA ILE A 52 -10.74 8.20 7.14
C ILE A 52 -11.60 7.13 7.81
N LYS A 53 -12.35 6.38 7.01
CA LYS A 53 -13.10 5.23 7.50
C LYS A 53 -12.15 4.04 7.62
N HIS A 54 -12.07 3.42 8.79
CA HIS A 54 -11.23 2.24 9.04
C HIS A 54 -11.57 1.05 8.11
N SER A 55 -12.83 0.94 7.70
CA SER A 55 -13.30 -0.05 6.74
C SER A 55 -12.82 0.15 5.31
N SER A 56 -12.36 1.35 4.93
CA SER A 56 -11.92 1.61 3.54
C SER A 56 -10.67 0.84 3.14
N SER A 57 -9.85 0.40 4.09
CA SER A 57 -8.67 -0.44 3.81
C SER A 57 -9.02 -1.92 3.60
N LEU A 58 -10.16 -2.39 4.09
CA LEU A 58 -10.62 -3.78 3.95
C LEU A 58 -11.49 -3.99 2.72
N TRP A 59 -12.05 -2.93 2.16
CA TRP A 59 -12.95 -3.00 1.00
C TRP A 59 -12.36 -3.71 -0.22
N PRO A 60 -11.10 -3.50 -0.60
CA PRO A 60 -10.48 -4.23 -1.70
C PRO A 60 -10.45 -5.74 -1.46
N ILE A 61 -10.16 -6.16 -0.23
CA ILE A 61 -10.11 -7.59 0.14
C ILE A 61 -11.50 -8.20 0.07
N LEU A 62 -12.53 -7.47 0.54
CA LEU A 62 -13.92 -7.94 0.50
C LEU A 62 -14.43 -8.12 -0.93
N ILE A 63 -14.03 -7.27 -1.87
CA ILE A 63 -14.37 -7.42 -3.29
C ILE A 63 -13.54 -8.53 -3.93
N GLN A 64 -12.26 -8.64 -3.57
CA GLN A 64 -11.33 -9.59 -4.17
C GLN A 64 -11.70 -11.04 -3.85
N MET A 65 -12.16 -11.32 -2.63
CA MET A 65 -12.46 -12.70 -2.19
C MET A 65 -13.55 -13.38 -3.02
N PRO A 66 -14.74 -12.78 -3.28
CA PRO A 66 -15.74 -13.38 -4.17
C PRO A 66 -15.22 -13.62 -5.60
N VAL A 67 -14.43 -12.69 -6.14
CA VAL A 67 -13.85 -12.82 -7.49
C VAL A 67 -12.90 -14.01 -7.55
N LEU A 68 -12.04 -14.16 -6.55
CA LEU A 68 -11.09 -15.26 -6.46
C LEU A 68 -11.81 -16.61 -6.30
N LEU A 69 -12.84 -16.66 -5.45
CA LEU A 69 -13.66 -17.87 -5.26
C LEU A 69 -14.41 -18.24 -6.54
N ALA A 70 -14.97 -17.27 -7.25
CA ALA A 70 -15.66 -17.52 -8.52
C ALA A 70 -14.68 -18.05 -9.58
N LEU A 71 -13.49 -17.48 -9.68
CA LEU A 71 -12.44 -17.93 -10.59
C LEU A 71 -12.00 -19.38 -10.24
N PHE A 72 -11.76 -19.66 -8.97
CA PHE A 72 -11.39 -21.00 -8.52
C PHE A 72 -12.48 -22.03 -8.81
N GLN A 73 -13.75 -21.69 -8.58
CA GLN A 73 -14.87 -22.55 -8.91
C GLN A 73 -15.02 -22.77 -10.42
N ALA A 74 -14.84 -21.71 -11.23
CA ALA A 74 -14.87 -21.81 -12.69
C ALA A 74 -13.80 -22.77 -13.21
N LEU A 75 -12.56 -22.62 -12.77
CA LEU A 75 -11.43 -23.48 -13.14
C LEU A 75 -11.63 -24.95 -12.69
N SER A 76 -12.36 -25.16 -11.58
CA SER A 76 -12.59 -26.50 -11.04
C SER A 76 -13.81 -27.22 -11.66
N ARG A 77 -14.81 -26.47 -12.15
CA ARG A 77 -16.12 -27.01 -12.57
C ARG A 77 -16.40 -26.92 -14.07
N VAL A 78 -15.81 -25.95 -14.76
CA VAL A 78 -16.03 -25.75 -16.18
C VAL A 78 -14.98 -26.55 -16.96
N ASP A 79 -15.41 -27.60 -17.63
CA ASP A 79 -14.50 -28.55 -18.31
C ASP A 79 -13.59 -27.86 -19.31
N PHE A 80 -14.09 -26.88 -20.06
CA PHE A 80 -13.28 -26.10 -21.01
C PHE A 80 -12.14 -25.33 -20.32
N LEU A 81 -12.36 -24.79 -19.10
CA LEU A 81 -11.35 -24.08 -18.35
C LEU A 81 -10.42 -25.05 -17.61
N LYS A 82 -10.97 -26.17 -17.13
CA LYS A 82 -10.20 -27.21 -16.44
C LYS A 82 -9.17 -27.89 -17.34
N THR A 83 -9.51 -28.09 -18.60
CA THR A 83 -8.65 -28.71 -19.62
C THR A 83 -8.04 -27.69 -20.59
N GLY A 84 -8.44 -26.43 -20.47
CA GLY A 84 -8.02 -25.36 -21.36
C GLY A 84 -6.53 -25.04 -21.20
N HIS A 85 -5.91 -24.71 -22.33
CA HIS A 85 -4.53 -24.27 -22.38
C HIS A 85 -4.44 -22.80 -22.79
N PHE A 86 -3.56 -22.07 -22.17
CA PHE A 86 -3.17 -20.73 -22.57
C PHE A 86 -1.64 -20.70 -22.76
N LEU A 87 -1.19 -20.52 -24.00
CA LEU A 87 0.22 -20.69 -24.38
C LEU A 87 0.71 -22.11 -24.01
N TRP A 88 1.67 -22.22 -23.10
CA TRP A 88 2.22 -23.49 -22.60
C TRP A 88 1.55 -23.98 -21.30
N ILE A 89 0.56 -23.23 -20.79
CA ILE A 89 0.01 -23.40 -19.47
C ILE A 89 -1.33 -24.14 -19.54
N ASN A 90 -1.47 -25.20 -18.75
CA ASN A 90 -2.76 -25.81 -18.50
C ASN A 90 -3.47 -25.03 -17.37
N LEU A 91 -4.58 -24.36 -17.70
CA LEU A 91 -5.26 -23.44 -16.75
C LEU A 91 -5.77 -24.13 -15.49
N GLY A 92 -6.27 -25.36 -15.61
CA GLY A 92 -6.77 -26.13 -14.47
C GLY A 92 -5.69 -26.89 -13.70
N GLY A 93 -4.52 -27.09 -14.31
CA GLY A 93 -3.35 -27.75 -13.71
C GLY A 93 -2.44 -26.77 -12.97
N VAL A 94 -1.42 -27.32 -12.34
CA VAL A 94 -0.37 -26.53 -11.68
C VAL A 94 0.69 -26.12 -12.71
N ASP A 95 1.23 -24.92 -12.59
CA ASP A 95 2.34 -24.47 -13.45
C ASP A 95 3.65 -25.13 -13.04
N THR A 96 4.03 -26.19 -13.76
CA THR A 96 5.28 -26.93 -13.54
C THR A 96 6.53 -26.17 -13.99
N SER A 97 6.37 -25.11 -14.79
CA SER A 97 7.46 -24.23 -15.21
C SER A 97 7.86 -23.18 -14.18
N PHE A 98 7.04 -22.99 -13.14
CA PHE A 98 7.19 -21.96 -12.10
C PHE A 98 7.20 -20.53 -12.62
N VAL A 99 6.94 -20.30 -13.91
CA VAL A 99 6.97 -18.95 -14.52
C VAL A 99 5.88 -18.07 -13.90
N LEU A 100 4.64 -18.59 -13.82
CA LEU A 100 3.53 -17.81 -13.25
C LEU A 100 3.68 -17.53 -11.75
N PRO A 101 4.04 -18.49 -10.89
CA PRO A 101 4.35 -18.24 -9.49
C PRO A 101 5.42 -17.16 -9.29
N ILE A 102 6.51 -17.21 -10.07
CA ILE A 102 7.58 -16.21 -10.03
C ILE A 102 7.04 -14.84 -10.47
N LEU A 103 6.33 -14.75 -11.60
CA LEU A 103 5.76 -13.49 -12.07
C LEU A 103 4.76 -12.90 -11.08
N ALA A 104 3.89 -13.72 -10.49
CA ALA A 104 2.96 -13.28 -9.47
C ALA A 104 3.68 -12.70 -8.25
N ALA A 105 4.72 -13.36 -7.75
CA ALA A 105 5.54 -12.89 -6.64
C ALA A 105 6.29 -11.60 -6.97
N VAL A 106 6.93 -11.52 -8.13
CA VAL A 106 7.68 -10.35 -8.59
C VAL A 106 6.77 -9.13 -8.73
N PHE A 107 5.61 -9.27 -9.38
CA PHE A 107 4.67 -8.16 -9.52
C PHE A 107 4.02 -7.77 -8.18
N THR A 108 3.78 -8.72 -7.29
CA THR A 108 3.34 -8.43 -5.91
C THR A 108 4.41 -7.63 -5.16
N PHE A 109 5.67 -8.02 -5.29
CA PHE A 109 6.77 -7.27 -4.69
C PHE A 109 6.88 -5.86 -5.26
N LEU A 110 6.85 -5.69 -6.58
CA LEU A 110 6.94 -4.40 -7.24
C LEU A 110 5.78 -3.48 -6.86
N SER A 111 4.55 -4.01 -6.81
CA SER A 111 3.37 -3.27 -6.37
C SER A 111 3.51 -2.80 -4.92
N SER A 112 3.93 -3.70 -4.02
CA SER A 112 4.16 -3.40 -2.61
C SER A 112 5.30 -2.39 -2.43
N TRP A 113 6.38 -2.54 -3.17
CA TRP A 113 7.53 -1.64 -3.13
C TRP A 113 7.17 -0.22 -3.58
N LEU A 114 6.44 -0.07 -4.71
CA LEU A 114 5.94 1.22 -5.17
C LEU A 114 5.03 1.88 -4.14
N SER A 115 4.09 1.11 -3.57
CA SER A 115 3.18 1.60 -2.54
C SER A 115 3.92 2.04 -1.26
N ASN A 116 4.92 1.25 -0.82
CA ASN A 116 5.74 1.61 0.33
C ASN A 116 6.63 2.84 0.09
N LYS A 117 7.09 3.06 -1.14
CA LYS A 117 7.83 4.29 -1.48
C LYS A 117 7.00 5.56 -1.30
N ALA A 118 5.70 5.49 -1.57
CA ALA A 118 4.79 6.61 -1.38
C ALA A 118 4.51 6.93 0.11
N LEU A 119 4.78 6.01 1.03
CA LEU A 119 4.60 6.25 2.47
C LEU A 119 5.67 7.19 3.02
N SER A 120 5.26 8.17 3.83
CA SER A 120 6.19 9.10 4.51
C SER A 120 6.98 8.39 5.61
N GLU A 121 6.36 7.41 6.25
CA GLU A 121 6.93 6.66 7.38
C GLU A 121 6.87 5.17 7.07
N LYS A 122 8.00 4.51 7.20
CA LYS A 122 8.11 3.06 7.08
C LYS A 122 7.99 2.44 8.46
N SER A 123 6.94 1.67 8.72
CA SER A 123 6.85 0.86 9.92
C SER A 123 7.48 -0.52 9.68
N GLY A 124 7.93 -1.17 10.74
CA GLY A 124 8.40 -2.56 10.65
C GLY A 124 7.33 -3.50 10.08
N ALA A 125 6.06 -3.26 10.41
CA ALA A 125 4.93 -4.03 9.88
C ALA A 125 4.78 -3.85 8.36
N THR A 126 4.82 -2.61 7.84
CA THR A 126 4.71 -2.35 6.39
C THR A 126 5.89 -2.93 5.62
N THR A 127 7.09 -2.86 6.20
CA THR A 127 8.30 -3.47 5.61
C THR A 127 8.19 -5.00 5.62
N GLY A 128 7.73 -5.59 6.74
CA GLY A 128 7.50 -7.03 6.83
C GLY A 128 6.47 -7.53 5.82
N MET A 129 5.37 -6.82 5.61
CA MET A 129 4.38 -7.13 4.58
C MET A 129 4.94 -7.01 3.16
N MET A 130 5.79 -6.03 2.90
CA MET A 130 6.39 -5.83 1.58
C MET A 130 7.21 -7.04 1.11
N TYR A 131 7.91 -7.70 2.01
CA TYR A 131 8.69 -8.89 1.71
C TYR A 131 7.92 -10.19 1.95
N GLY A 132 7.09 -10.24 2.97
CA GLY A 132 6.35 -11.44 3.35
C GLY A 132 5.23 -11.81 2.38
N MET A 133 4.49 -10.83 1.87
CA MET A 133 3.38 -11.09 0.93
C MET A 133 3.84 -11.72 -0.39
N PRO A 134 4.89 -11.27 -1.06
CA PRO A 134 5.38 -11.93 -2.27
C PRO A 134 5.79 -13.39 -2.03
N VAL A 135 6.44 -13.69 -0.90
CA VAL A 135 6.81 -15.06 -0.54
C VAL A 135 5.56 -15.92 -0.31
N LEU A 136 4.57 -15.39 0.41
CA LEU A 136 3.31 -16.09 0.66
C LEU A 136 2.55 -16.35 -0.66
N ILE A 137 2.49 -15.37 -1.57
CA ILE A 137 1.88 -15.53 -2.89
C ILE A 137 2.62 -16.56 -3.72
N PHE A 138 3.95 -16.57 -3.69
CA PHE A 138 4.75 -17.57 -4.39
C PHE A 138 4.41 -18.99 -3.90
N VAL A 139 4.45 -19.21 -2.59
CA VAL A 139 4.14 -20.52 -1.98
C VAL A 139 2.72 -20.97 -2.31
N PHE A 140 1.75 -20.05 -2.30
CA PHE A 140 0.38 -20.38 -2.67
C PHE A 140 0.27 -20.67 -4.17
N ALA A 141 0.90 -19.88 -5.03
CA ALA A 141 0.81 -20.00 -6.48
C ALA A 141 1.44 -21.30 -7.02
N ILE A 142 2.42 -21.87 -6.31
CA ILE A 142 3.00 -23.18 -6.66
C ILE A 142 1.98 -24.31 -6.62
N SER A 143 1.02 -24.24 -5.67
CA SER A 143 0.03 -25.27 -5.45
C SER A 143 -1.35 -24.92 -6.03
N ALA A 144 -1.55 -23.69 -6.48
CA ALA A 144 -2.79 -23.23 -7.08
C ALA A 144 -2.90 -23.63 -8.56
N PRO A 145 -4.11 -23.75 -9.12
CA PRO A 145 -4.31 -23.87 -10.56
C PRO A 145 -3.63 -22.71 -11.31
N SER A 146 -2.99 -23.02 -12.44
CA SER A 146 -2.24 -22.01 -13.23
C SER A 146 -3.08 -20.81 -13.65
N GLY A 147 -4.38 -21.02 -13.87
CA GLY A 147 -5.31 -19.91 -14.16
C GLY A 147 -5.43 -18.92 -13.00
N VAL A 148 -5.34 -19.35 -11.76
CA VAL A 148 -5.32 -18.47 -10.56
C VAL A 148 -4.00 -17.72 -10.48
N ALA A 149 -2.88 -18.42 -10.72
CA ALA A 149 -1.55 -17.80 -10.73
C ALA A 149 -1.43 -16.76 -11.87
N LEU A 150 -1.97 -17.06 -13.05
CA LEU A 150 -2.06 -16.13 -14.18
C LEU A 150 -2.88 -14.89 -13.83
N TYR A 151 -4.06 -15.08 -13.23
CA TYR A 151 -4.89 -13.96 -12.78
C TYR A 151 -4.12 -13.05 -11.80
N TRP A 152 -3.41 -13.63 -10.83
CA TRP A 152 -2.60 -12.85 -9.90
C TRP A 152 -1.45 -12.11 -10.58
N ALA A 153 -0.72 -12.78 -11.47
CA ALA A 153 0.37 -12.14 -12.20
C ALA A 153 -0.14 -10.94 -13.00
N VAL A 154 -1.22 -11.12 -13.77
CA VAL A 154 -1.82 -10.05 -14.59
C VAL A 154 -2.40 -8.93 -13.72
N SER A 155 -3.13 -9.26 -12.66
CA SER A 155 -3.73 -8.28 -11.76
C SER A 155 -2.66 -7.42 -11.05
N ASN A 156 -1.60 -8.04 -10.56
CA ASN A 156 -0.49 -7.31 -9.93
C ASN A 156 0.33 -6.51 -10.94
N ALA A 157 0.55 -7.01 -12.16
CA ALA A 157 1.17 -6.24 -13.23
C ALA A 157 0.35 -4.98 -13.56
N TYR A 158 -0.97 -5.14 -13.69
CA TYR A 158 -1.88 -4.00 -13.87
C TYR A 158 -1.78 -3.01 -12.70
N GLN A 159 -1.74 -3.49 -11.47
CA GLN A 159 -1.61 -2.65 -10.28
C GLN A 159 -0.29 -1.87 -10.25
N VAL A 160 0.82 -2.48 -10.69
CA VAL A 160 2.11 -1.80 -10.84
C VAL A 160 2.00 -0.64 -11.83
N LEU A 161 1.43 -0.90 -13.01
CA LEU A 161 1.22 0.13 -14.04
C LEU A 161 0.31 1.24 -13.52
N GLN A 162 -0.80 0.87 -12.90
CA GLN A 162 -1.75 1.81 -12.33
C GLN A 162 -1.12 2.70 -11.26
N THR A 163 -0.32 2.13 -10.36
CA THR A 163 0.38 2.88 -9.31
C THR A 163 1.41 3.82 -9.91
N TYR A 164 2.16 3.37 -10.93
CA TYR A 164 3.16 4.17 -11.59
C TYR A 164 2.57 5.37 -12.35
N PHE A 165 1.48 5.17 -13.10
CA PHE A 165 0.88 6.22 -13.91
C PHE A 165 -0.04 7.16 -13.13
N LEU A 166 -0.84 6.64 -12.20
CA LEU A 166 -1.87 7.40 -11.51
C LEU A 166 -1.45 7.89 -10.11
N ASN A 167 -0.61 7.13 -9.42
CA ASN A 167 -0.12 7.42 -8.07
C ASN A 167 1.41 7.42 -8.02
N ASN A 168 2.06 8.07 -8.97
CA ASN A 168 3.51 8.04 -9.08
C ASN A 168 4.19 8.38 -7.74
N PRO A 169 4.80 7.38 -7.05
CA PRO A 169 5.41 7.60 -5.75
C PRO A 169 6.59 8.59 -5.80
N PHE A 170 7.26 8.67 -6.94
CA PHE A 170 8.38 9.58 -7.13
C PHE A 170 7.92 11.04 -7.18
N LYS A 171 6.75 11.33 -7.80
CA LYS A 171 6.15 12.67 -7.78
C LYS A 171 5.72 13.05 -6.37
N ILE A 172 5.08 12.12 -5.64
CA ILE A 172 4.65 12.34 -4.26
C ILE A 172 5.86 12.65 -3.35
N ILE A 173 6.97 11.94 -3.53
CA ILE A 173 8.21 12.20 -2.78
C ILE A 173 8.76 13.58 -3.12
N ALA A 174 8.89 13.92 -4.40
CA ALA A 174 9.40 15.20 -4.85
C ALA A 174 8.55 16.38 -4.33
N GLU A 175 7.22 16.26 -4.37
CA GLU A 175 6.31 17.27 -3.82
C GLU A 175 6.52 17.47 -2.31
N ARG A 176 6.68 16.37 -1.55
CA ARG A 176 6.95 16.45 -0.10
C ARG A 176 8.29 17.09 0.21
N GLU A 177 9.33 16.71 -0.52
CA GLU A 177 10.66 17.29 -0.36
C GLU A 177 10.64 18.80 -0.67
N ALA A 178 9.94 19.22 -1.71
CA ALA A 178 9.77 20.62 -2.06
C ALA A 178 9.03 21.41 -0.95
N VAL A 179 7.97 20.85 -0.38
CA VAL A 179 7.24 21.46 0.75
C VAL A 179 8.14 21.56 1.98
N ALA A 180 8.83 20.47 2.34
CA ALA A 180 9.74 20.46 3.49
C ALA A 180 10.90 21.46 3.33
N GLN A 181 11.41 21.64 2.10
CA GLN A 181 12.44 22.62 1.82
C GLN A 181 11.91 24.05 1.94
N ALA A 182 10.71 24.30 1.40
CA ALA A 182 10.07 25.62 1.52
C ALA A 182 9.80 26.01 2.98
N GLU A 183 9.38 25.05 3.82
CA GLU A 183 9.20 25.29 5.26
C GLU A 183 10.51 25.62 5.96
N LYS A 184 11.60 24.89 5.69
CA LYS A 184 12.93 25.18 6.23
C LYS A 184 13.43 26.56 5.82
N ASP A 185 13.22 26.94 4.56
CA ASP A 185 13.62 28.26 4.07
C ASP A 185 12.82 29.39 4.73
N LEU A 186 11.52 29.16 4.96
CA LEU A 186 10.65 30.09 5.68
C LEU A 186 11.08 30.26 7.14
N GLU A 187 11.36 29.16 7.83
CA GLU A 187 11.89 29.21 9.20
C GLU A 187 13.24 29.91 9.27
N GLY A 188 14.13 29.64 8.31
CA GLY A 188 15.42 30.31 8.18
C GLY A 188 15.27 31.82 8.01
N LYS A 189 14.34 32.28 7.17
CA LYS A 189 14.00 33.68 6.98
C LYS A 189 13.45 34.31 8.27
N LYS A 190 12.51 33.65 8.94
CA LYS A 190 11.96 34.11 10.24
C LYS A 190 13.06 34.26 11.29
N ARG A 191 13.95 33.28 11.40
CA ARG A 191 15.07 33.29 12.36
C ARG A 191 16.07 34.41 12.09
N ARG A 192 16.36 34.69 10.80
CA ARG A 192 17.22 35.84 10.40
C ARG A 192 16.56 37.19 10.69
N ALA A 193 15.24 37.30 10.46
CA ALA A 193 14.48 38.50 10.76
C ALA A 193 14.45 38.81 12.28
N LEU A 194 14.19 37.78 13.11
CA LEU A 194 14.25 37.91 14.57
C LEU A 194 15.62 38.35 15.07
N LYS A 195 16.72 37.76 14.57
CA LYS A 195 18.08 38.17 14.92
C LYS A 195 18.39 39.61 14.55
N LYS A 196 17.91 40.10 13.35
CA LYS A 196 18.05 41.50 12.94
C LYS A 196 17.27 42.46 13.83
N ALA A 197 16.04 42.07 14.24
CA ALA A 197 15.20 42.86 15.14
C ALA A 197 15.83 43.00 16.53
N GLN A 198 16.42 41.91 17.06
CA GLN A 198 17.13 41.94 18.34
C GLN A 198 18.42 42.81 18.31
N LYS A 199 19.15 42.81 17.17
CA LYS A 199 20.33 43.68 17.03
C LYS A 199 20.01 45.18 16.92
N LYS A 200 18.79 45.55 16.47
CA LYS A 200 18.33 46.95 16.41
C LYS A 200 17.85 47.50 17.77
N LYS A 201 17.59 46.62 18.75
CA LYS A 201 17.14 47.00 20.09
C LYS A 201 18.26 47.14 21.13
N LYS A 202 19.50 46.78 20.74
CA LYS A 202 20.71 47.05 21.46
C LYS A 202 21.43 48.28 20.84
#